data_15a510ed7e9eb344de62f755a2008334
#
_entry.id   15a510ed7e9eb344de62f755a2008334
#
_cell.length_a   1.000
_cell.length_b   1.000
_cell.length_c   1.000
_cell.angle_alpha   90.00
_cell.angle_beta   90.00
_cell.angle_gamma   90.00
#
_symmetry.space_group_name_H-M   'P 1'
#
loop_
_entity.id
_entity.type
_entity.pdbx_description
1 polymer ?
#
loop_
_entity_poly.entity_id
_entity_poly.type
_entity_poly.pdbx_seq_one_letter_code
_entity_poly.pdbx_strand_id
1 'polypeptide(L)'
;AIAFADYNGDGYDDFALSGLNTSGDLITYVAENNINTFIVSHILQGTYYGKPSWGDYDNDGDLDLLVTGQSRTQGDLGSSPITHIYKQVDNQFQLDPTLSLDSVGISFSQWGDYDFDGDLDLFLSGFKENQDVVAQIYDNLEGIENPNKPPNAPYLLDDSNINNNAVTLAWAAPVDPENENNSFTPQMGLRYQLQVGSEDNNNDHAISTGVYG
;
A
#
# COMPACT_ATOMS: atom_id res chain seq x y z
N ALA A 1 12.23 -8.75 -4.97
CA ALA A 1 11.35 -7.58 -5.16
C ALA A 1 11.33 -6.75 -3.90
N ILE A 2 10.95 -5.47 -4.02
CA ILE A 2 10.90 -4.51 -2.91
C ILE A 2 9.65 -3.63 -3.07
N ALA A 3 9.05 -3.25 -1.95
CA ALA A 3 7.97 -2.27 -1.87
C ALA A 3 8.24 -1.32 -0.70
N PHE A 4 8.08 -0.02 -0.92
CA PHE A 4 8.27 1.02 0.08
C PHE A 4 6.92 1.54 0.58
N ALA A 5 6.84 1.81 1.87
CA ALA A 5 5.76 2.53 2.54
C ALA A 5 6.20 2.94 3.95
N ASP A 6 5.63 3.99 4.48
CA ASP A 6 5.72 4.34 5.91
C ASP A 6 4.65 3.51 6.65
N TYR A 7 5.00 2.25 7.01
CA TYR A 7 4.02 1.34 7.58
C TYR A 7 3.79 1.57 9.07
N ASN A 8 4.73 2.23 9.75
CA ASN A 8 4.67 2.47 11.18
C ASN A 8 4.24 3.91 11.54
N GLY A 9 4.00 4.76 10.52
CA GLY A 9 3.51 6.13 10.68
C GLY A 9 4.54 7.10 11.26
N ASP A 10 5.86 6.83 11.10
CA ASP A 10 6.92 7.67 11.68
C ASP A 10 7.40 8.79 10.73
N GLY A 11 6.90 8.81 9.49
CA GLY A 11 7.22 9.80 8.46
C GLY A 11 8.39 9.43 7.58
N TYR A 12 8.95 8.24 7.70
CA TYR A 12 10.02 7.73 6.86
C TYR A 12 9.57 6.47 6.13
N ASP A 13 9.84 6.40 4.82
CA ASP A 13 9.52 5.20 4.05
C ASP A 13 10.35 4.01 4.54
N ASP A 14 9.66 2.98 4.99
CA ASP A 14 10.16 1.65 5.28
C ASP A 14 10.14 0.77 4.02
N PHE A 15 10.55 -0.47 4.11
CA PHE A 15 10.37 -1.38 2.99
C PHE A 15 10.05 -2.82 3.39
N ALA A 16 9.31 -3.50 2.53
CA ALA A 16 9.23 -4.96 2.48
C ALA A 16 10.09 -5.48 1.32
N LEU A 17 10.90 -6.49 1.58
CA LEU A 17 11.81 -7.12 0.62
C LEU A 17 11.55 -8.62 0.55
N SER A 18 11.38 -9.17 -0.64
CA SER A 18 11.30 -10.61 -0.86
C SER A 18 12.30 -11.09 -1.90
N GLY A 19 12.82 -12.31 -1.75
CA GLY A 19 13.77 -12.89 -2.68
C GLY A 19 14.65 -13.97 -2.09
N LEU A 20 15.82 -14.18 -2.71
CA LEU A 20 16.86 -15.10 -2.26
C LEU A 20 17.99 -14.31 -1.60
N ASN A 21 18.44 -14.74 -0.45
CA ASN A 21 19.67 -14.23 0.15
C ASN A 21 20.92 -14.87 -0.49
N THR A 22 22.11 -14.46 -0.08
CA THR A 22 23.38 -14.97 -0.60
C THR A 22 23.63 -16.44 -0.25
N SER A 23 22.95 -16.99 0.75
CA SER A 23 22.99 -18.40 1.13
C SER A 23 22.00 -19.26 0.33
N GLY A 24 21.13 -18.65 -0.47
CA GLY A 24 20.09 -19.32 -1.24
C GLY A 24 18.80 -19.57 -0.47
N ASP A 25 18.66 -18.96 0.73
CA ASP A 25 17.41 -19.04 1.49
C ASP A 25 16.39 -18.05 0.96
N LEU A 26 15.13 -18.46 0.96
CA LEU A 26 14.02 -17.56 0.67
C LEU A 26 13.79 -16.63 1.85
N ILE A 27 13.66 -15.36 1.58
CA ILE A 27 13.45 -14.34 2.59
C ILE A 27 12.26 -13.45 2.21
N THR A 28 11.52 -13.02 3.22
CA THR A 28 10.66 -11.84 3.18
C THR A 28 10.90 -11.08 4.47
N TYR A 29 11.44 -9.88 4.36
CA TYR A 29 11.74 -9.00 5.48
C TYR A 29 10.94 -7.72 5.38
N VAL A 30 10.49 -7.22 6.53
CA VAL A 30 10.11 -5.81 6.71
C VAL A 30 11.26 -5.13 7.45
N ALA A 31 11.67 -3.98 6.97
CA ALA A 31 12.77 -3.22 7.55
C ALA A 31 12.38 -1.75 7.72
N GLU A 32 12.57 -1.27 8.94
CA GLU A 32 12.31 0.11 9.35
C GLU A 32 13.46 1.03 8.97
N ASN A 33 13.10 2.19 8.49
CA ASN A 33 14.02 3.28 8.17
C ASN A 33 14.34 4.11 9.42
N ASN A 34 15.53 3.91 9.96
CA ASN A 34 16.00 4.70 11.10
C ASN A 34 16.95 5.82 10.62
N ILE A 35 16.44 6.68 9.72
CA ILE A 35 17.07 7.88 9.11
C ILE A 35 18.38 7.59 8.37
N ASN A 36 19.31 6.83 8.95
CA ASN A 36 20.63 6.56 8.37
C ASN A 36 20.91 5.07 8.15
N THR A 37 19.98 4.20 8.51
CA THR A 37 20.13 2.75 8.40
C THR A 37 18.76 2.10 8.37
N PHE A 38 18.69 0.90 7.80
CA PHE A 38 17.50 0.07 7.85
C PHE A 38 17.71 -1.06 8.86
N ILE A 39 16.70 -1.30 9.68
CA ILE A 39 16.70 -2.35 10.70
C ILE A 39 15.60 -3.34 10.37
N VAL A 40 15.94 -4.62 10.20
CA VAL A 40 14.93 -5.66 9.98
C VAL A 40 14.08 -5.79 11.24
N SER A 41 12.81 -5.42 11.12
CA SER A 41 11.82 -5.47 12.22
C SER A 41 11.04 -6.79 12.19
N HIS A 42 10.70 -7.30 11.00
CA HIS A 42 9.93 -8.52 10.85
C HIS A 42 10.51 -9.47 9.82
N ILE A 43 10.35 -10.76 10.09
CA ILE A 43 10.73 -11.87 9.19
C ILE A 43 9.46 -12.67 8.92
N LEU A 44 9.05 -12.72 7.65
CA LEU A 44 7.84 -13.39 7.20
C LEU A 44 8.19 -14.61 6.33
N GLN A 45 7.17 -15.33 5.87
CA GLN A 45 7.36 -16.44 4.95
C GLN A 45 8.12 -15.99 3.69
N GLY A 46 9.28 -16.56 3.48
CA GLY A 46 10.14 -16.19 2.37
C GLY A 46 9.57 -16.59 1.01
N THR A 47 9.67 -15.69 0.04
CA THR A 47 9.22 -15.92 -1.34
C THR A 47 10.22 -15.40 -2.38
N TYR A 48 10.08 -15.92 -3.60
CA TYR A 48 10.74 -15.40 -4.79
C TYR A 48 9.79 -15.46 -5.99
N TYR A 49 10.11 -14.73 -7.06
CA TYR A 49 9.24 -14.57 -8.23
C TYR A 49 7.83 -14.04 -7.90
N GLY A 50 7.73 -13.23 -6.86
CA GLY A 50 6.56 -12.48 -6.47
C GLY A 50 6.95 -11.08 -6.03
N LYS A 51 6.01 -10.36 -5.46
CA LYS A 51 6.20 -8.99 -5.03
C LYS A 51 5.44 -8.74 -3.72
N PRO A 52 6.08 -8.17 -2.69
CA PRO A 52 5.34 -7.59 -1.58
C PRO A 52 4.55 -6.36 -2.05
N SER A 53 3.37 -6.13 -1.48
CA SER A 53 2.52 -4.97 -1.79
C SER A 53 1.81 -4.49 -0.53
N TRP A 54 1.98 -3.21 -0.22
CA TRP A 54 1.34 -2.55 0.90
C TRP A 54 -0.07 -2.10 0.55
N GLY A 55 -1.00 -2.22 1.50
CA GLY A 55 -2.36 -1.74 1.40
C GLY A 55 -3.09 -1.92 2.72
N ASP A 56 -3.92 -0.97 3.09
CA ASP A 56 -4.86 -1.07 4.21
C ASP A 56 -6.11 -1.77 3.66
N TYR A 57 -6.12 -3.13 3.71
CA TYR A 57 -7.16 -3.89 3.04
C TYR A 57 -8.45 -4.00 3.86
N ASP A 58 -8.34 -3.83 5.17
CA ASP A 58 -9.49 -3.92 6.06
C ASP A 58 -9.92 -2.58 6.67
N ASN A 59 -9.36 -1.49 6.13
CA ASN A 59 -9.70 -0.11 6.47
C ASN A 59 -9.57 0.21 7.98
N ASP A 60 -8.59 -0.40 8.66
CA ASP A 60 -8.34 -0.13 10.08
C ASP A 60 -7.32 1.00 10.32
N GLY A 61 -6.73 1.52 9.24
CA GLY A 61 -5.79 2.63 9.23
C GLY A 61 -4.33 2.21 9.30
N ASP A 62 -4.04 0.93 9.48
CA ASP A 62 -2.70 0.36 9.45
C ASP A 62 -2.40 -0.27 8.08
N LEU A 63 -1.15 -0.20 7.63
CA LEU A 63 -0.78 -0.81 6.35
C LEU A 63 -0.50 -2.30 6.50
N ASP A 64 -1.29 -3.11 5.80
CA ASP A 64 -1.11 -4.54 5.69
C ASP A 64 -0.13 -4.93 4.59
N LEU A 65 0.34 -6.16 4.60
CA LEU A 65 1.31 -6.64 3.64
C LEU A 65 0.84 -7.89 2.90
N LEU A 66 0.58 -7.73 1.62
CA LEU A 66 0.39 -8.85 0.70
C LEU A 66 1.76 -9.38 0.27
N VAL A 67 1.95 -10.69 0.38
CA VAL A 67 3.15 -11.41 -0.08
C VAL A 67 2.73 -12.52 -1.03
N THR A 68 3.20 -12.45 -2.27
CA THR A 68 2.96 -13.46 -3.29
C THR A 68 4.27 -14.08 -3.77
N GLY A 69 4.19 -15.21 -4.46
CA GLY A 69 5.35 -15.82 -5.11
C GLY A 69 5.53 -17.31 -4.79
N GLN A 70 6.67 -17.84 -5.22
CA GLN A 70 7.06 -19.21 -4.89
C GLN A 70 7.69 -19.25 -3.52
N SER A 71 7.24 -20.15 -2.66
CA SER A 71 7.78 -20.37 -1.32
C SER A 71 8.25 -21.81 -1.13
N ARG A 72 9.00 -22.04 -0.07
CA ARG A 72 9.41 -23.39 0.37
C ARG A 72 9.15 -23.51 1.86
N THR A 73 8.59 -24.64 2.26
CA THR A 73 8.65 -25.08 3.65
C THR A 73 10.02 -25.65 3.95
N GLN A 74 10.51 -25.42 5.15
CA GLN A 74 11.82 -25.93 5.56
C GLN A 74 11.83 -27.47 5.46
N GLY A 75 12.73 -28.01 4.63
CA GLY A 75 12.85 -29.44 4.37
C GLY A 75 12.25 -29.91 3.06
N ASP A 76 11.49 -29.08 2.34
CA ASP A 76 10.99 -29.40 1.03
C ASP A 76 12.00 -29.12 -0.09
N LEU A 77 12.10 -30.07 -1.02
CA LEU A 77 12.92 -29.92 -2.24
C LEU A 77 12.16 -29.15 -3.34
N GLY A 78 10.85 -28.99 -3.20
CA GLY A 78 9.98 -28.24 -4.11
C GLY A 78 9.71 -26.83 -3.64
N SER A 79 9.13 -26.05 -4.51
CA SER A 79 8.56 -24.74 -4.16
C SER A 79 7.08 -24.72 -4.54
N SER A 80 6.25 -24.18 -3.68
CA SER A 80 4.82 -24.03 -3.91
C SER A 80 4.44 -22.55 -3.97
N PRO A 81 3.49 -22.18 -4.82
CA PRO A 81 2.99 -20.80 -4.86
C PRO A 81 2.26 -20.46 -3.55
N ILE A 82 2.41 -19.22 -3.12
CA ILE A 82 1.63 -18.66 -2.00
C ILE A 82 1.08 -17.29 -2.35
N THR A 83 -0.05 -16.97 -1.74
CA THR A 83 -0.62 -15.62 -1.66
C THR A 83 -1.06 -15.43 -0.22
N HIS A 84 -0.31 -14.64 0.52
CA HIS A 84 -0.55 -14.39 1.94
C HIS A 84 -0.80 -12.90 2.16
N ILE A 85 -1.85 -12.57 2.89
CA ILE A 85 -2.03 -11.25 3.47
C ILE A 85 -1.66 -11.34 4.94
N TYR A 86 -0.78 -10.45 5.36
CA TYR A 86 -0.40 -10.27 6.74
C TYR A 86 -1.04 -8.98 7.24
N LYS A 87 -2.06 -9.13 8.08
CA LYS A 87 -2.70 -8.01 8.76
C LYS A 87 -1.75 -7.43 9.80
N GLN A 88 -1.63 -6.11 9.82
CA GLN A 88 -0.93 -5.39 10.88
C GLN A 88 -1.85 -5.20 12.08
N VAL A 89 -1.37 -5.56 13.25
CA VAL A 89 -2.05 -5.32 14.52
C VAL A 89 -0.99 -4.95 15.56
N ASP A 90 -1.09 -3.77 16.14
CA ASP A 90 -0.13 -3.29 17.14
C ASP A 90 1.34 -3.37 16.64
N ASN A 91 1.61 -2.95 15.41
CA ASN A 91 2.92 -3.05 14.73
C ASN A 91 3.44 -4.51 14.59
N GLN A 92 2.56 -5.50 14.57
CA GLN A 92 2.92 -6.90 14.32
C GLN A 92 2.15 -7.45 13.13
N PHE A 93 2.84 -8.17 12.25
CA PHE A 93 2.22 -8.81 11.10
C PHE A 93 1.72 -10.20 11.42
N GLN A 94 0.43 -10.43 11.30
CA GLN A 94 -0.23 -11.70 11.53
C GLN A 94 -0.84 -12.21 10.22
N LEU A 95 -0.54 -13.46 9.87
CA LEU A 95 -1.16 -14.06 8.68
C LEU A 95 -2.67 -14.11 8.87
N ASP A 96 -3.42 -13.58 7.91
CA ASP A 96 -4.87 -13.73 7.88
C ASP A 96 -5.25 -15.04 7.15
N PRO A 97 -5.75 -16.03 7.87
CA PRO A 97 -6.16 -17.31 7.30
C PRO A 97 -7.59 -17.30 6.77
N THR A 98 -8.34 -16.21 6.95
CA THR A 98 -9.78 -16.15 6.62
C THR A 98 -10.01 -15.91 5.14
N LEU A 99 -9.04 -15.29 4.44
CA LEU A 99 -9.14 -14.95 3.05
C LEU A 99 -8.88 -16.16 2.14
N SER A 100 -9.78 -16.39 1.21
CA SER A 100 -9.69 -17.48 0.23
C SER A 100 -9.13 -16.96 -1.10
N LEU A 101 -7.82 -16.70 -1.15
CA LEU A 101 -7.13 -16.26 -2.35
C LEU A 101 -6.47 -17.43 -3.08
N ASP A 102 -6.40 -17.34 -4.40
CA ASP A 102 -5.60 -18.27 -5.19
C ASP A 102 -4.11 -18.12 -4.87
N SER A 103 -3.44 -19.20 -4.53
CA SER A 103 -1.98 -19.19 -4.35
C SER A 103 -1.29 -19.16 -5.71
N VAL A 104 -0.50 -18.11 -5.96
CA VAL A 104 0.18 -17.88 -7.23
C VAL A 104 1.68 -17.63 -7.08
N GLY A 105 2.44 -18.24 -7.99
CA GLY A 105 3.87 -17.97 -8.16
C GLY A 105 4.14 -17.29 -9.50
N ILE A 106 5.34 -16.71 -9.69
CA ILE A 106 5.65 -15.86 -10.84
C ILE A 106 4.52 -14.86 -11.03
N SER A 107 4.29 -14.08 -9.99
CA SER A 107 3.05 -13.35 -9.77
C SER A 107 3.22 -11.85 -9.90
N PHE A 108 2.10 -11.21 -10.22
CA PHE A 108 1.92 -9.78 -10.10
C PHE A 108 0.64 -9.52 -9.30
N SER A 109 0.70 -8.57 -8.39
CA SER A 109 -0.43 -8.14 -7.57
C SER A 109 -0.46 -6.61 -7.48
N GLN A 110 -1.67 -6.07 -7.35
CA GLN A 110 -1.89 -4.63 -7.20
C GLN A 110 -3.19 -4.40 -6.44
N TRP A 111 -3.11 -3.51 -5.44
CA TRP A 111 -4.28 -2.98 -4.76
C TRP A 111 -4.89 -1.82 -5.56
N GLY A 112 -6.20 -1.70 -5.47
CA GLY A 112 -6.95 -0.58 -6.06
C GLY A 112 -8.44 -0.73 -5.81
N ASP A 113 -9.12 0.36 -5.58
CA ASP A 113 -10.57 0.45 -5.48
C ASP A 113 -11.13 0.45 -6.91
N TYR A 114 -11.54 -0.74 -7.43
CA TYR A 114 -11.92 -0.88 -8.83
C TYR A 114 -13.38 -0.53 -9.09
N ASP A 115 -14.24 -0.62 -8.08
CA ASP A 115 -15.68 -0.37 -8.19
C ASP A 115 -16.13 0.91 -7.48
N PHE A 116 -15.19 1.63 -6.85
CA PHE A 116 -15.39 2.92 -6.19
C PHE A 116 -16.29 2.86 -4.96
N ASP A 117 -16.22 1.76 -4.22
CA ASP A 117 -16.96 1.60 -2.98
C ASP A 117 -16.16 2.06 -1.74
N GLY A 118 -14.87 2.36 -1.92
CA GLY A 118 -13.99 2.99 -0.93
C GLY A 118 -13.11 2.01 -0.17
N ASP A 119 -13.10 0.74 -0.53
CA ASP A 119 -12.13 -0.22 0.00
C ASP A 119 -11.11 -0.68 -1.06
N LEU A 120 -10.09 -1.39 -0.63
CA LEU A 120 -9.03 -1.86 -1.52
C LEU A 120 -9.31 -3.26 -2.02
N ASP A 121 -9.53 -3.38 -3.31
CA ASP A 121 -9.61 -4.64 -4.03
C ASP A 121 -8.24 -5.15 -4.44
N LEU A 122 -8.16 -6.44 -4.68
CA LEU A 122 -6.92 -7.06 -5.10
C LEU A 122 -6.99 -7.56 -6.54
N PHE A 123 -6.23 -6.96 -7.44
CA PHE A 123 -5.87 -7.63 -8.68
C PHE A 123 -4.72 -8.61 -8.45
N LEU A 124 -4.92 -9.85 -8.84
CA LEU A 124 -3.94 -10.93 -8.69
C LEU A 124 -3.75 -11.69 -10.00
N SER A 125 -2.51 -11.88 -10.42
CA SER A 125 -2.17 -12.73 -11.55
C SER A 125 -0.91 -13.55 -11.30
N GLY A 126 -0.85 -14.73 -11.93
CA GLY A 126 0.28 -15.64 -11.79
C GLY A 126 -0.05 -17.08 -12.15
N PHE A 127 0.81 -18.00 -11.77
CA PHE A 127 0.65 -19.43 -12.02
C PHE A 127 0.32 -20.16 -10.74
N LYS A 128 -0.72 -21.00 -10.76
CA LYS A 128 -0.99 -21.96 -9.69
C LYS A 128 0.04 -23.11 -9.70
N GLU A 129 0.00 -23.97 -8.70
CA GLU A 129 0.86 -25.14 -8.59
C GLU A 129 0.70 -26.11 -9.78
N ASN A 130 -0.53 -26.26 -10.28
CA ASN A 130 -0.85 -27.07 -11.45
C ASN A 130 -0.53 -26.38 -12.80
N GLN A 131 0.13 -25.22 -12.76
CA GLN A 131 0.47 -24.34 -13.90
C GLN A 131 -0.71 -23.66 -14.59
N ASP A 132 -1.90 -23.72 -14.04
CA ASP A 132 -3.00 -22.88 -14.49
C ASP A 132 -2.70 -21.40 -14.24
N VAL A 133 -3.15 -20.56 -15.13
CA VAL A 133 -2.98 -19.10 -15.03
C VAL A 133 -4.17 -18.50 -14.30
N VAL A 134 -3.87 -17.67 -13.32
CA VAL A 134 -4.85 -16.78 -12.69
C VAL A 134 -4.63 -15.36 -13.20
N ALA A 135 -5.71 -14.65 -13.48
CA ALA A 135 -5.74 -13.20 -13.68
C ALA A 135 -7.15 -12.72 -13.33
N GLN A 136 -7.33 -12.27 -12.10
CA GLN A 136 -8.65 -11.87 -11.60
C GLN A 136 -8.55 -10.75 -10.57
N ILE A 137 -9.67 -10.08 -10.36
CA ILE A 137 -9.90 -9.15 -9.28
C ILE A 137 -10.64 -9.91 -8.17
N TYR A 138 -10.17 -9.73 -6.96
CA TYR A 138 -10.86 -10.12 -5.74
C TYR A 138 -11.47 -8.86 -5.16
N ASP A 139 -12.77 -8.81 -5.23
CA ASP A 139 -13.61 -7.77 -4.66
C ASP A 139 -13.59 -7.90 -3.13
N ASN A 140 -13.20 -6.84 -2.46
CA ASN A 140 -13.17 -6.77 -1.01
C ASN A 140 -14.55 -6.32 -0.52
N LEU A 141 -15.22 -7.16 0.24
CA LEU A 141 -16.58 -6.89 0.72
C LEU A 141 -16.60 -6.44 2.19
N GLU A 142 -15.44 -6.29 2.82
CA GLU A 142 -15.36 -5.94 4.25
C GLU A 142 -15.72 -4.46 4.51
N GLY A 143 -15.49 -3.58 3.55
CA GLY A 143 -15.76 -2.14 3.64
C GLY A 143 -17.24 -1.74 3.58
N ILE A 144 -18.14 -2.65 3.21
CA ILE A 144 -19.56 -2.30 2.93
C ILE A 144 -20.30 -1.73 4.15
N GLU A 145 -19.95 -2.12 5.38
CA GLU A 145 -20.62 -1.59 6.58
C GLU A 145 -20.10 -0.20 6.99
N ASN A 146 -18.86 0.13 6.61
CA ASN A 146 -18.24 1.45 6.82
C ASN A 146 -17.30 1.76 5.65
N PRO A 147 -17.84 2.09 4.47
CA PRO A 147 -16.99 2.37 3.32
C PRO A 147 -16.05 3.54 3.65
N ASN A 148 -14.77 3.34 3.41
CA ASN A 148 -13.79 4.41 3.52
C ASN A 148 -14.18 5.51 2.53
N LYS A 149 -14.45 6.71 3.02
CA LYS A 149 -14.75 7.84 2.16
C LYS A 149 -13.49 8.64 1.90
N PRO A 150 -13.34 9.18 0.69
CA PRO A 150 -12.20 10.01 0.42
C PRO A 150 -12.13 11.17 1.43
N PRO A 151 -10.94 11.53 1.90
CA PRO A 151 -10.76 12.68 2.77
C PRO A 151 -11.39 13.94 2.19
N ASN A 152 -11.91 14.81 3.04
CA ASN A 152 -12.44 16.08 2.59
C ASN A 152 -11.38 16.85 1.79
N ALA A 153 -11.80 17.64 0.81
CA ALA A 153 -10.87 18.49 0.08
C ALA A 153 -10.16 19.45 1.04
N PRO A 154 -8.83 19.63 0.90
CA PRO A 154 -8.12 20.64 1.68
C PRO A 154 -8.71 22.04 1.39
N TYR A 155 -8.79 22.89 2.38
CA TYR A 155 -9.17 24.28 2.17
C TYR A 155 -7.97 25.22 2.29
N LEU A 156 -7.93 26.24 1.45
CA LEU A 156 -6.89 27.24 1.50
C LEU A 156 -6.96 28.03 2.81
N LEU A 157 -5.84 28.14 3.50
CA LEU A 157 -5.73 28.94 4.73
C LEU A 157 -5.55 30.42 4.43
N ASP A 158 -4.76 30.75 3.39
CA ASP A 158 -4.51 32.12 2.93
C ASP A 158 -3.85 32.07 1.54
N ASP A 159 -4.20 33.06 0.70
CA ASP A 159 -3.75 33.19 -0.67
C ASP A 159 -2.66 34.26 -0.88
N SER A 160 -2.11 34.82 0.18
CA SER A 160 -1.64 36.21 0.13
C SER A 160 -0.15 36.45 0.01
N ASN A 161 0.68 35.51 -0.35
CA ASN A 161 2.08 35.81 -0.64
C ASN A 161 2.42 35.66 -2.13
N ILE A 162 1.89 36.57 -2.94
CA ILE A 162 2.30 36.72 -4.33
C ILE A 162 3.50 37.64 -4.37
N ASN A 163 4.68 37.10 -4.56
CA ASN A 163 5.88 37.84 -4.95
C ASN A 163 6.03 37.80 -6.46
N ASN A 164 6.73 38.75 -7.03
CA ASN A 164 6.84 38.97 -8.48
C ASN A 164 7.16 37.73 -9.35
N ASN A 165 7.64 36.64 -8.78
CA ASN A 165 7.97 35.40 -9.49
C ASN A 165 7.58 34.11 -8.70
N ALA A 166 6.88 34.21 -7.59
CA ALA A 166 6.50 33.05 -6.80
C ALA A 166 5.17 33.27 -6.07
N VAL A 167 4.40 32.21 -5.97
CA VAL A 167 3.17 32.13 -5.17
C VAL A 167 3.39 31.07 -4.08
N THR A 168 3.13 31.45 -2.83
CA THR A 168 3.08 30.49 -1.75
C THR A 168 1.63 30.19 -1.43
N LEU A 169 1.24 28.94 -1.57
CA LEU A 169 -0.08 28.45 -1.20
C LEU A 169 0.05 27.68 0.12
N ALA A 170 -0.86 27.93 1.03
CA ALA A 170 -0.99 27.18 2.28
C ALA A 170 -2.40 26.63 2.40
N TRP A 171 -2.51 25.40 2.84
CA TRP A 171 -3.78 24.74 3.10
C TRP A 171 -3.77 23.98 4.40
N ALA A 172 -4.93 23.79 5.00
CA ALA A 172 -5.08 22.89 6.12
C ALA A 172 -5.16 21.45 5.59
N ALA A 173 -4.53 20.54 6.30
CA ALA A 173 -4.70 19.13 6.04
C ALA A 173 -6.18 18.76 6.14
N PRO A 174 -6.73 18.03 5.17
CA PRO A 174 -8.11 17.61 5.24
C PRO A 174 -8.33 16.68 6.42
N VAL A 175 -9.55 16.71 6.95
CA VAL A 175 -10.00 15.76 7.96
C VAL A 175 -10.68 14.62 7.22
N ASP A 176 -10.28 13.40 7.55
CA ASP A 176 -10.98 12.22 7.11
C ASP A 176 -12.34 12.14 7.84
N PRO A 177 -13.47 11.95 7.10
CA PRO A 177 -14.79 11.89 7.72
C PRO A 177 -14.98 10.73 8.71
N GLU A 178 -14.23 9.66 8.57
CA GLU A 178 -14.32 8.42 9.36
C GLU A 178 -13.47 8.43 10.64
N ASN A 179 -12.76 9.50 10.93
CA ASN A 179 -11.87 9.62 12.10
C ASN A 179 -12.54 9.25 13.46
N GLU A 180 -13.88 9.15 13.49
CA GLU A 180 -14.61 8.73 14.68
C GLU A 180 -14.71 7.20 14.86
N ASN A 181 -14.33 6.39 13.84
CA ASN A 181 -14.54 4.93 13.82
C ASN A 181 -13.27 4.08 13.60
N ASN A 182 -12.09 4.67 13.71
CA ASN A 182 -10.79 4.01 13.45
C ASN A 182 -10.52 3.53 12.00
N SER A 183 -11.38 3.82 11.05
CA SER A 183 -11.09 3.62 9.64
C SER A 183 -10.78 4.97 8.98
N PHE A 184 -9.57 5.45 9.12
CA PHE A 184 -9.15 6.73 8.56
C PHE A 184 -7.80 6.60 7.86
N THR A 185 -7.66 7.31 6.76
CA THR A 185 -6.34 7.48 6.14
C THR A 185 -5.50 8.39 7.03
N PRO A 186 -4.36 7.93 7.58
CA PRO A 186 -3.48 8.77 8.37
C PRO A 186 -3.10 10.04 7.59
N GLN A 187 -3.10 11.20 8.25
CA GLN A 187 -2.75 12.48 7.59
C GLN A 187 -1.40 12.41 6.87
N MET A 188 -0.46 11.63 7.38
CA MET A 188 0.85 11.39 6.78
C MET A 188 0.79 10.53 5.50
N GLY A 189 -0.28 9.75 5.30
CA GLY A 189 -0.53 8.99 4.07
C GLY A 189 -1.22 9.80 2.97
N LEU A 190 -1.72 10.99 3.27
CA LEU A 190 -2.45 11.81 2.31
C LEU A 190 -1.52 12.41 1.27
N ARG A 191 -1.87 12.25 0.01
CA ARG A 191 -1.18 12.91 -1.11
C ARG A 191 -2.08 13.99 -1.69
N TYR A 192 -1.47 15.11 -2.05
CA TYR A 192 -2.18 16.25 -2.61
C TYR A 192 -1.88 16.37 -4.10
N GLN A 193 -2.92 16.65 -4.86
CA GLN A 193 -2.78 17.05 -6.25
C GLN A 193 -3.07 18.54 -6.37
N LEU A 194 -2.05 19.32 -6.74
CA LEU A 194 -2.22 20.75 -7.05
C LEU A 194 -2.49 20.92 -8.54
N GLN A 195 -3.59 21.58 -8.85
CA GLN A 195 -3.94 21.96 -10.21
C GLN A 195 -3.99 23.49 -10.32
N VAL A 196 -3.20 24.03 -11.24
CA VAL A 196 -3.14 25.47 -11.51
C VAL A 196 -3.60 25.72 -12.94
N GLY A 197 -4.59 26.59 -13.10
CA GLY A 197 -5.13 26.95 -14.41
C GLY A 197 -5.49 28.43 -14.51
N SER A 198 -5.67 28.93 -15.71
CA SER A 198 -6.21 30.26 -15.96
C SER A 198 -7.75 30.23 -16.00
N GLU A 199 -8.40 31.33 -15.62
CA GLU A 199 -9.87 31.43 -15.61
C GLU A 199 -10.52 31.19 -16.99
N ASP A 200 -9.77 31.38 -18.07
CA ASP A 200 -10.31 31.40 -19.44
C ASP A 200 -10.23 30.04 -20.16
N ASN A 201 -9.48 29.07 -19.65
CA ASN A 201 -9.32 27.76 -20.31
C ASN A 201 -9.10 26.63 -19.30
N ASN A 202 -10.10 25.76 -19.16
CA ASN A 202 -10.02 24.56 -18.33
C ASN A 202 -8.91 23.54 -18.75
N ASN A 203 -8.06 23.87 -19.71
CA ASN A 203 -7.04 22.99 -20.25
C ASN A 203 -5.59 23.42 -19.99
N ASP A 204 -5.37 24.57 -19.38
CA ASP A 204 -4.02 25.04 -19.03
C ASP A 204 -3.66 24.62 -17.61
N HIS A 205 -3.32 23.36 -17.43
CA HIS A 205 -3.05 22.81 -16.11
C HIS A 205 -1.58 22.40 -15.96
N ALA A 206 -0.89 22.98 -15.00
CA ALA A 206 0.30 22.37 -14.45
C ALA A 206 -0.14 21.39 -13.35
N ILE A 207 0.13 20.11 -13.53
CA ILE A 207 -0.13 19.08 -12.54
C ILE A 207 1.18 18.77 -11.83
N SER A 208 1.26 19.00 -10.54
CA SER A 208 2.34 18.48 -9.70
C SER A 208 1.80 17.28 -8.94
N THR A 209 2.35 16.10 -9.17
CA THR A 209 2.07 14.92 -8.38
C THR A 209 3.12 14.78 -7.29
N GLY A 210 2.69 14.65 -6.03
CA GLY A 210 3.58 14.30 -4.94
C GLY A 210 4.09 15.47 -4.10
N VAL A 211 3.20 16.35 -3.67
CA VAL A 211 3.51 17.28 -2.58
C VAL A 211 3.24 16.53 -1.26
N TYR A 212 4.29 16.31 -0.49
CA TYR A 212 4.16 15.84 0.88
C TYR A 212 3.80 17.06 1.77
N GLY A 213 2.77 16.90 2.57
CA GLY A 213 2.39 17.88 3.58
C GLY A 213 3.24 17.76 4.84
#